data_51137a05625dcfaf2f6f09460789523b
#
_entry.id   51137a05625dcfaf2f6f09460789523b
#
_cell.length_a   1.000
_cell.length_b   1.000
_cell.length_c   1.000
_cell.angle_alpha   90.00
_cell.angle_beta   90.00
_cell.angle_gamma   90.00
#
_symmetry.space_group_name_H-M   'P 1'
#
loop_
_entity.id
_entity.type
_entity.pdbx_description
1 polymer ?
#
loop_
_entity_poly.entity_id
_entity_poly.type
_entity_poly.pdbx_seq_one_letter_code
_entity_poly.pdbx_strand_id
1 'polypeptide(L)'
;MILLAITPGVGFHREDWRSVLCSGLDAFLIREKGLSPRDLLDAARWCQDTAPEVGLWVAGRLDVAYAAGCGLHAPEDHPEVGPGLVPVSRPLHAEGQWRERISADQLLISPLFATPGKGLPWGWERCRTFLDALPEAGPKLLALGGINPANAPLIRHPRLAGIAAIRPFWDGNPARAVALFREG
;
A
#
# COMPACT_ATOMS: atom_id res chain seq x y z
N MET A 1 4.71 -10.56 8.15
CA MET A 1 4.96 -9.53 7.10
C MET A 1 3.66 -9.17 6.42
N ILE A 2 3.30 -7.87 6.35
CA ILE A 2 2.07 -7.39 5.70
C ILE A 2 2.25 -7.42 4.18
N LEU A 3 1.28 -8.02 3.48
CA LEU A 3 1.18 -7.99 2.01
C LEU A 3 0.04 -7.05 1.61
N LEU A 4 0.36 -5.91 1.01
CA LEU A 4 -0.59 -4.92 0.52
C LEU A 4 -0.66 -4.98 -1.01
N ALA A 5 -1.81 -5.34 -1.57
CA ALA A 5 -2.07 -5.18 -3.00
C ALA A 5 -2.63 -3.79 -3.30
N ILE A 6 -2.16 -3.17 -4.39
CA ILE A 6 -2.65 -1.88 -4.87
C ILE A 6 -3.31 -2.10 -6.23
N THR A 7 -4.49 -1.52 -6.46
CA THR A 7 -5.17 -1.63 -7.75
C THR A 7 -4.39 -0.94 -8.88
N PRO A 8 -4.43 -1.48 -10.10
CA PRO A 8 -3.61 -0.99 -11.21
C PRO A 8 -4.06 0.32 -11.83
N GLY A 9 -5.28 0.79 -11.51
CA GLY A 9 -5.84 2.03 -12.07
C GLY A 9 -6.58 1.83 -13.39
N VAL A 10 -7.13 0.64 -13.62
CA VAL A 10 -7.86 0.27 -14.84
C VAL A 10 -9.39 0.16 -14.65
N GLY A 11 -9.88 0.56 -13.50
CA GLY A 11 -11.29 0.51 -13.14
C GLY A 11 -11.66 -0.64 -12.21
N PHE A 12 -12.96 -0.69 -11.87
CA PHE A 12 -13.50 -1.68 -10.95
C PHE A 12 -14.02 -2.91 -11.70
N HIS A 13 -13.29 -4.02 -11.65
CA HIS A 13 -13.64 -5.31 -12.25
C HIS A 13 -13.81 -6.35 -11.13
N ARG A 14 -15.04 -6.69 -10.79
CA ARG A 14 -15.39 -7.50 -9.60
C ARG A 14 -14.68 -8.86 -9.56
N GLU A 15 -14.58 -9.56 -10.68
CA GLU A 15 -13.95 -10.89 -10.73
C GLU A 15 -12.45 -10.82 -10.46
N ASP A 16 -11.77 -9.87 -11.11
CA ASP A 16 -10.33 -9.66 -10.93
C ASP A 16 -10.04 -9.23 -9.48
N TRP A 17 -10.81 -8.27 -8.94
CA TRP A 17 -10.63 -7.81 -7.57
C TRP A 17 -10.94 -8.91 -6.55
N ARG A 18 -11.97 -9.73 -6.78
CA ARG A 18 -12.27 -10.89 -5.92
C ARG A 18 -11.10 -11.86 -5.88
N SER A 19 -10.52 -12.18 -7.05
CA SER A 19 -9.37 -13.07 -7.14
C SER A 19 -8.19 -12.57 -6.30
N VAL A 20 -7.92 -11.27 -6.33
CA VAL A 20 -6.86 -10.65 -5.52
C VAL A 20 -7.24 -10.59 -4.04
N LEU A 21 -8.44 -10.11 -3.69
CA LEU A 21 -8.90 -10.02 -2.30
C LEU A 21 -8.89 -11.37 -1.58
N CYS A 22 -9.34 -12.43 -2.24
CA CYS A 22 -9.40 -13.78 -1.67
C CYS A 22 -8.09 -14.57 -1.80
N SER A 23 -6.98 -13.93 -2.16
CA SER A 23 -5.67 -14.61 -2.34
C SER A 23 -4.87 -14.82 -1.07
N GLY A 24 -5.34 -14.31 0.09
CA GLY A 24 -4.62 -14.36 1.37
C GLY A 24 -3.76 -13.13 1.63
N LEU A 25 -4.14 -11.98 1.09
CA LEU A 25 -3.57 -10.67 1.41
C LEU A 25 -3.90 -10.22 2.84
N ASP A 26 -3.08 -9.31 3.37
CA ASP A 26 -3.38 -8.64 4.64
C ASP A 26 -4.07 -7.28 4.42
N ALA A 27 -3.81 -6.63 3.27
CA ALA A 27 -4.38 -5.32 2.99
C ALA A 27 -4.57 -5.07 1.47
N PHE A 28 -5.51 -4.18 1.17
CA PHE A 28 -5.87 -3.81 -0.20
C PHE A 28 -6.05 -2.30 -0.32
N LEU A 29 -5.37 -1.67 -1.27
CA LEU A 29 -5.45 -0.24 -1.54
C LEU A 29 -6.13 0.01 -2.89
N ILE A 30 -7.30 0.63 -2.84
CA ILE A 30 -8.02 1.08 -4.03
C ILE A 30 -7.40 2.40 -4.51
N ARG A 31 -6.76 2.37 -5.66
CA ARG A 31 -6.13 3.52 -6.33
C ARG A 31 -6.67 3.67 -7.74
N GLU A 32 -7.98 3.97 -7.85
CA GLU A 32 -8.71 4.12 -9.11
C GLU A 32 -9.11 5.58 -9.32
N LYS A 33 -8.23 6.34 -9.98
CA LYS A 33 -8.43 7.78 -10.21
C LYS A 33 -9.61 8.12 -11.12
N GLY A 34 -10.07 7.17 -11.92
CA GLY A 34 -11.17 7.34 -12.87
C GLY A 34 -12.56 7.09 -12.27
N LEU A 35 -12.65 6.52 -11.06
CA LEU A 35 -13.94 6.29 -10.43
C LEU A 35 -14.52 7.57 -9.84
N SER A 36 -15.84 7.75 -9.99
CA SER A 36 -16.55 8.78 -9.25
C SER A 36 -16.52 8.49 -7.74
N PRO A 37 -16.71 9.50 -6.87
CA PRO A 37 -16.79 9.26 -5.42
C PRO A 37 -17.80 8.19 -5.01
N ARG A 38 -18.95 8.16 -5.68
CA ARG A 38 -20.01 7.18 -5.45
C ARG A 38 -19.56 5.77 -5.84
N ASP A 39 -19.03 5.62 -7.06
CA ASP A 39 -18.57 4.31 -7.53
C ASP A 39 -17.39 3.78 -6.69
N LEU A 40 -16.53 4.69 -6.23
CA LEU A 40 -15.42 4.35 -5.34
C LEU A 40 -15.92 3.89 -3.96
N LEU A 41 -16.95 4.54 -3.41
CA LEU A 41 -17.60 4.12 -2.16
C LEU A 41 -18.27 2.76 -2.30
N ASP A 42 -19.01 2.54 -3.40
CA ASP A 42 -19.66 1.27 -3.69
C ASP A 42 -18.63 0.14 -3.87
N ALA A 43 -17.52 0.43 -4.55
CA ALA A 43 -16.41 -0.51 -4.68
C ALA A 43 -15.75 -0.83 -3.32
N ALA A 44 -15.53 0.19 -2.46
CA ALA A 44 -14.97 -0.01 -1.13
C ALA A 44 -15.83 -0.89 -0.25
N ARG A 45 -17.14 -0.64 -0.21
CA ARG A 45 -18.11 -1.48 0.53
C ARG A 45 -18.15 -2.90 -0.01
N TRP A 46 -18.15 -3.06 -1.33
CA TRP A 46 -18.09 -4.38 -1.95
C TRP A 46 -16.81 -5.15 -1.57
N CYS A 47 -15.66 -4.49 -1.47
CA CYS A 47 -14.43 -5.12 -0.98
C CYS A 47 -14.57 -5.61 0.47
N GLN A 48 -15.14 -4.79 1.34
CA GLN A 48 -15.38 -5.15 2.75
C GLN A 48 -16.35 -6.32 2.90
N ASP A 49 -17.40 -6.37 2.09
CA ASP A 49 -18.35 -7.50 2.07
C ASP A 49 -17.71 -8.77 1.50
N THR A 50 -16.77 -8.63 0.57
CA THR A 50 -16.12 -9.76 -0.11
C THR A 50 -15.03 -10.40 0.72
N ALA A 51 -14.23 -9.60 1.45
CA ALA A 51 -13.08 -10.03 2.26
C ALA A 51 -12.97 -9.14 3.52
N PRO A 52 -13.85 -9.33 4.51
CA PRO A 52 -13.90 -8.47 5.70
C PRO A 52 -12.63 -8.51 6.57
N GLU A 53 -11.82 -9.55 6.44
CA GLU A 53 -10.54 -9.71 7.12
C GLU A 53 -9.39 -8.88 6.51
N VAL A 54 -9.55 -8.41 5.26
CA VAL A 54 -8.52 -7.63 4.55
C VAL A 54 -8.62 -6.16 4.91
N GLY A 55 -7.54 -5.59 5.43
CA GLY A 55 -7.47 -4.17 5.73
C GLY A 55 -7.63 -3.29 4.48
N LEU A 56 -8.69 -2.49 4.40
CA LEU A 56 -9.00 -1.68 3.23
C LEU A 56 -8.48 -0.26 3.35
N TRP A 57 -7.93 0.24 2.24
CA TRP A 57 -7.46 1.61 2.06
C TRP A 57 -8.00 2.21 0.76
N VAL A 58 -8.30 3.51 0.77
CA VAL A 58 -8.72 4.27 -0.41
C VAL A 58 -7.75 5.42 -0.67
N ALA A 59 -7.30 5.59 -1.91
CA ALA A 59 -6.36 6.66 -2.25
C ALA A 59 -7.07 7.99 -2.54
N GLY A 60 -6.60 9.07 -1.89
CA GLY A 60 -6.89 10.46 -2.24
C GLY A 60 -8.30 10.97 -1.92
N ARG A 61 -9.17 10.16 -1.31
CA ARG A 61 -10.57 10.52 -1.03
C ARG A 61 -10.92 10.29 0.44
N LEU A 62 -10.66 11.32 1.26
CA LEU A 62 -10.98 11.30 2.69
C LEU A 62 -12.47 11.06 2.95
N ASP A 63 -13.34 11.72 2.18
CA ASP A 63 -14.78 11.57 2.27
C ASP A 63 -15.25 10.13 2.04
N VAL A 64 -14.67 9.44 1.05
CA VAL A 64 -14.96 8.03 0.77
C VAL A 64 -14.38 7.13 1.86
N ALA A 65 -13.13 7.34 2.27
CA ALA A 65 -12.50 6.56 3.32
C ALA A 65 -13.29 6.65 4.64
N TYR A 66 -13.74 7.86 5.01
CA TYR A 66 -14.58 8.09 6.18
C TYR A 66 -15.94 7.40 6.07
N ALA A 67 -16.64 7.57 4.94
CA ALA A 67 -17.96 6.97 4.70
C ALA A 67 -17.95 5.44 4.61
N ALA A 68 -16.82 4.87 4.19
CA ALA A 68 -16.61 3.41 4.17
C ALA A 68 -16.04 2.87 5.47
N GLY A 69 -15.59 3.72 6.40
CA GLY A 69 -14.93 3.27 7.64
C GLY A 69 -13.60 2.55 7.38
N CYS A 70 -12.84 2.98 6.36
CA CYS A 70 -11.56 2.38 6.00
C CYS A 70 -10.40 3.39 6.07
N GLY A 71 -9.16 2.94 5.79
CA GLY A 71 -8.00 3.81 5.78
C GLY A 71 -7.92 4.72 4.55
N LEU A 72 -7.32 5.88 4.71
CA LEU A 72 -6.96 6.81 3.62
C LEU A 72 -5.50 6.65 3.26
N HIS A 73 -5.18 6.38 2.00
CA HIS A 73 -3.85 6.67 1.48
C HIS A 73 -3.83 8.09 0.91
N ALA A 74 -3.28 9.01 1.69
CA ALA A 74 -3.17 10.43 1.32
C ALA A 74 -1.96 10.63 0.40
N PRO A 75 -2.14 11.05 -0.86
CA PRO A 75 -1.04 11.37 -1.76
C PRO A 75 -0.22 12.57 -1.25
N GLU A 76 0.88 12.88 -1.92
CA GLU A 76 1.87 13.85 -1.44
C GLU A 76 1.31 15.26 -1.24
N ASP A 77 0.43 15.66 -2.13
CA ASP A 77 -0.26 16.97 -2.16
C ASP A 77 -1.58 16.99 -1.36
N HIS A 78 -1.92 15.88 -0.68
CA HIS A 78 -3.15 15.83 0.11
C HIS A 78 -3.02 16.69 1.38
N PRO A 79 -4.02 17.52 1.70
CA PRO A 79 -4.05 18.29 2.95
C PRO A 79 -3.83 17.42 4.19
N GLU A 80 -3.42 18.04 5.29
CA GLU A 80 -3.35 17.37 6.57
C GLU A 80 -4.72 16.80 6.96
N VAL A 81 -4.71 15.60 7.51
CA VAL A 81 -5.90 14.89 7.99
C VAL A 81 -5.94 15.00 9.50
N GLY A 82 -7.05 15.49 10.02
CA GLY A 82 -7.24 15.59 11.47
C GLY A 82 -7.08 14.22 12.16
N PRO A 83 -6.50 14.19 13.36
CA PRO A 83 -6.25 12.95 14.08
C PRO A 83 -7.57 12.22 14.39
N GLY A 84 -7.54 10.89 14.26
CA GLY A 84 -8.65 10.02 14.65
C GLY A 84 -9.85 9.96 13.69
N LEU A 85 -9.83 10.69 12.57
CA LEU A 85 -10.90 10.59 11.57
C LEU A 85 -10.92 9.23 10.86
N VAL A 86 -9.78 8.84 10.33
CA VAL A 86 -9.52 7.54 9.69
C VAL A 86 -8.05 7.20 9.87
N PRO A 87 -7.63 5.92 9.76
CA PRO A 87 -6.22 5.59 9.64
C PRO A 87 -5.62 6.23 8.38
N VAL A 88 -4.41 6.79 8.51
CA VAL A 88 -3.74 7.52 7.41
C VAL A 88 -2.47 6.81 6.97
N SER A 89 -2.38 6.53 5.68
CA SER A 89 -1.17 6.10 4.99
C SER A 89 -0.64 7.21 4.11
N ARG A 90 0.69 7.41 4.03
CA ARG A 90 1.33 8.40 3.16
C ARG A 90 2.49 7.78 2.37
N PRO A 91 2.81 8.29 1.18
CA PRO A 91 4.05 7.91 0.49
C PRO A 91 5.27 8.45 1.26
N LEU A 92 6.42 7.82 1.12
CA LEU A 92 7.72 8.30 1.58
C LEU A 92 8.72 8.17 0.44
N HIS A 93 8.98 9.29 -0.24
CA HIS A 93 9.85 9.34 -1.42
C HIS A 93 11.28 9.76 -1.10
N ALA A 94 11.50 10.39 0.06
CA ALA A 94 12.81 10.86 0.52
C ALA A 94 12.90 10.82 2.05
N GLU A 95 14.10 10.63 2.56
CA GLU A 95 14.40 10.57 4.01
C GLU A 95 13.94 11.84 4.75
N GLY A 96 14.13 13.01 4.15
CA GLY A 96 13.73 14.29 4.75
C GLY A 96 12.23 14.41 5.05
N GLN A 97 11.39 13.62 4.35
CA GLN A 97 9.93 13.63 4.57
C GLN A 97 9.49 12.88 5.84
N TRP A 98 10.40 12.13 6.47
CA TRP A 98 10.08 11.32 7.66
C TRP A 98 9.48 12.15 8.79
N ARG A 99 10.12 13.26 9.13
CA ARG A 99 9.70 14.11 10.26
C ARG A 99 8.30 14.71 10.07
N GLU A 100 7.95 15.03 8.83
CA GLU A 100 6.66 15.61 8.48
C GLU A 100 5.53 14.56 8.46
N ARG A 101 5.90 13.29 8.32
CA ARG A 101 4.95 12.18 8.10
C ARG A 101 4.91 11.16 9.23
N ILE A 102 5.62 11.40 10.32
CA ILE A 102 5.71 10.49 11.46
C ILE A 102 4.36 10.30 12.18
N SER A 103 3.42 11.23 12.00
CA SER A 103 2.06 11.15 12.55
C SER A 103 1.12 10.21 11.76
N ALA A 104 1.53 9.73 10.58
CA ALA A 104 0.75 8.77 9.84
C ALA A 104 0.78 7.39 10.52
N ASP A 105 -0.26 6.58 10.29
CA ASP A 105 -0.30 5.19 10.78
C ASP A 105 0.60 4.27 9.95
N GLN A 106 0.78 4.62 8.66
CA GLN A 106 1.56 3.83 7.71
C GLN A 106 2.29 4.70 6.69
N LEU A 107 3.52 4.33 6.33
CA LEU A 107 4.26 4.96 5.23
C LEU A 107 4.65 3.93 4.18
N LEU A 108 4.50 4.32 2.90
CA LEU A 108 4.94 3.53 1.75
C LEU A 108 6.26 4.10 1.22
N ILE A 109 7.39 3.46 1.53
CA ILE A 109 8.72 3.82 1.01
C ILE A 109 8.77 3.47 -0.49
N SER A 110 8.85 4.48 -1.36
CA SER A 110 8.74 4.25 -2.81
C SER A 110 9.43 5.31 -3.68
N PRO A 111 9.91 4.91 -4.87
CA PRO A 111 10.05 3.54 -5.33
C PRO A 111 11.30 2.88 -4.72
N LEU A 112 11.19 1.64 -4.24
CA LEU A 112 12.36 0.94 -3.67
C LEU A 112 13.31 0.48 -4.77
N PHE A 113 12.79 -0.17 -5.82
CA PHE A 113 13.53 -0.57 -7.01
C PHE A 113 13.05 0.21 -8.25
N ALA A 114 13.82 0.16 -9.32
CA ALA A 114 13.47 0.81 -10.58
C ALA A 114 12.07 0.44 -11.04
N THR A 115 11.26 1.46 -11.33
CA THR A 115 9.86 1.31 -11.74
C THR A 115 9.59 2.24 -12.91
N PRO A 116 9.04 1.75 -14.03
CA PRO A 116 8.73 2.58 -15.18
C PRO A 116 7.89 3.82 -14.81
N GLY A 117 8.27 4.98 -15.31
CA GLY A 117 7.55 6.24 -15.08
C GLY A 117 7.68 6.82 -13.67
N LYS A 118 8.58 6.28 -12.84
CA LYS A 118 8.92 6.82 -11.51
C LYS A 118 10.32 7.44 -11.51
N GLY A 119 10.56 8.32 -10.54
CA GLY A 119 11.88 8.92 -10.29
C GLY A 119 12.94 7.89 -9.88
N LEU A 120 14.10 8.39 -9.44
CA LEU A 120 15.19 7.54 -8.98
C LEU A 120 14.74 6.64 -7.81
N PRO A 121 15.05 5.34 -7.85
CA PRO A 121 14.72 4.44 -6.75
C PRO A 121 15.59 4.74 -5.52
N TRP A 122 15.07 4.39 -4.35
CA TRP A 122 15.85 4.42 -3.13
C TRP A 122 17.08 3.49 -3.22
N GLY A 123 16.90 2.31 -3.79
CA GLY A 123 17.83 1.19 -3.66
C GLY A 123 17.78 0.57 -2.27
N TRP A 124 18.02 -0.75 -2.18
CA TRP A 124 17.89 -1.44 -0.91
C TRP A 124 18.91 -0.97 0.15
N GLU A 125 20.16 -0.80 -0.21
CA GLU A 125 21.21 -0.42 0.75
C GLU A 125 20.93 0.95 1.41
N ARG A 126 20.53 1.93 0.62
CA ARG A 126 20.12 3.24 1.16
C ARG A 126 18.90 3.14 2.04
N CYS A 127 17.88 2.38 1.62
CA CYS A 127 16.68 2.14 2.40
C CYS A 127 17.01 1.47 3.73
N ARG A 128 17.87 0.45 3.74
CA ARG A 128 18.34 -0.25 4.94
C ARG A 128 19.02 0.70 5.91
N THR A 129 19.98 1.50 5.44
CA THR A 129 20.68 2.50 6.27
C THR A 129 19.69 3.49 6.90
N PHE A 130 18.69 3.94 6.14
CA PHE A 130 17.63 4.79 6.66
C PHE A 130 16.81 4.08 7.75
N LEU A 131 16.40 2.84 7.53
CA LEU A 131 15.63 2.04 8.49
C LEU A 131 16.42 1.80 9.80
N ASP A 132 17.73 1.53 9.70
CA ASP A 132 18.63 1.36 10.84
C ASP A 132 18.71 2.62 11.73
N ALA A 133 18.57 3.80 11.12
CA ALA A 133 18.64 5.08 11.82
C ALA A 133 17.31 5.51 12.47
N LEU A 134 16.20 4.81 12.19
CA LEU A 134 14.89 5.18 12.71
C LEU A 134 14.67 4.72 14.16
N PRO A 135 13.90 5.48 14.96
CA PRO A 135 13.49 5.05 16.29
C PRO A 135 12.59 3.80 16.20
N GLU A 136 12.56 3.01 17.25
CA GLU A 136 11.70 1.81 17.30
C GLU A 136 10.21 2.15 17.17
N ALA A 137 9.78 3.24 17.78
CA ALA A 137 8.39 3.73 17.69
C ALA A 137 8.18 4.56 16.41
N GLY A 138 6.99 4.44 15.81
CA GLY A 138 6.59 5.22 14.64
C GLY A 138 5.61 4.48 13.74
N PRO A 139 5.32 5.03 12.57
CA PRO A 139 4.38 4.43 11.63
C PRO A 139 4.84 3.06 11.12
N LYS A 140 3.90 2.24 10.68
CA LYS A 140 4.20 1.00 9.96
C LYS A 140 4.85 1.36 8.63
N LEU A 141 6.00 0.74 8.33
CA LEU A 141 6.74 0.99 7.09
C LEU A 141 6.54 -0.18 6.13
N LEU A 142 6.05 0.11 4.93
CA LEU A 142 5.95 -0.87 3.85
C LEU A 142 6.81 -0.42 2.67
N ALA A 143 7.54 -1.34 2.09
CA ALA A 143 8.30 -1.08 0.86
C ALA A 143 7.40 -1.21 -0.37
N LEU A 144 7.54 -0.28 -1.32
CA LEU A 144 6.78 -0.27 -2.58
C LEU A 144 7.68 0.10 -3.75
N GLY A 145 7.42 -0.47 -4.91
CA GLY A 145 8.05 -0.14 -6.19
C GLY A 145 9.09 -1.16 -6.65
N GLY A 146 8.80 -1.79 -7.78
CA GLY A 146 9.64 -2.81 -8.41
C GLY A 146 9.79 -4.10 -7.63
N ILE A 147 8.99 -4.31 -6.57
CA ILE A 147 9.02 -5.51 -5.74
C ILE A 147 8.23 -6.64 -6.38
N ASN A 148 8.81 -7.82 -6.36
CA ASN A 148 8.22 -9.07 -6.83
C ASN A 148 8.71 -10.24 -5.97
N PRO A 149 8.14 -11.45 -6.09
CA PRO A 149 8.56 -12.58 -5.26
C PRO A 149 10.05 -12.94 -5.35
N ALA A 150 10.69 -12.69 -6.48
CA ALA A 150 12.11 -13.04 -6.66
C ALA A 150 13.07 -12.11 -5.89
N ASN A 151 12.69 -10.83 -5.70
CA ASN A 151 13.53 -9.86 -4.98
C ASN A 151 13.04 -9.55 -3.55
N ALA A 152 11.82 -9.95 -3.18
CA ALA A 152 11.29 -9.75 -1.83
C ALA A 152 12.16 -10.36 -0.71
N PRO A 153 12.79 -11.52 -0.86
CA PRO A 153 13.69 -12.07 0.16
C PRO A 153 14.88 -11.16 0.48
N LEU A 154 15.28 -10.28 -0.45
CA LEU A 154 16.43 -9.38 -0.29
C LEU A 154 16.13 -8.18 0.63
N ILE A 155 14.85 -7.85 0.86
CA ILE A 155 14.43 -6.62 1.53
C ILE A 155 13.91 -6.86 2.95
N ARG A 156 14.47 -7.80 3.68
CA ARG A 156 14.08 -8.09 5.06
C ARG A 156 14.75 -7.14 6.05
N HIS A 157 13.94 -6.51 6.89
CA HIS A 157 14.40 -5.64 7.96
C HIS A 157 13.39 -5.60 9.11
N PRO A 158 13.80 -5.60 10.40
CA PRO A 158 12.90 -5.60 11.55
C PRO A 158 11.92 -4.41 11.58
N ARG A 159 12.37 -3.24 11.07
CA ARG A 159 11.54 -2.03 10.96
C ARG A 159 10.56 -2.04 9.80
N LEU A 160 10.69 -2.99 8.88
CA LEU A 160 9.80 -3.09 7.72
C LEU A 160 8.63 -4.01 8.07
N ALA A 161 7.44 -3.44 8.24
CA ALA A 161 6.23 -4.19 8.57
C ALA A 161 5.76 -5.07 7.40
N GLY A 162 6.08 -4.67 6.16
CA GLY A 162 5.64 -5.43 4.99
C GLY A 162 6.02 -4.81 3.65
N ILE A 163 5.39 -5.31 2.62
CA ILE A 163 5.55 -4.86 1.25
C ILE A 163 4.21 -4.50 0.62
N ALA A 164 4.25 -3.56 -0.32
CA ALA A 164 3.15 -3.22 -1.20
C ALA A 164 3.56 -3.47 -2.65
N ALA A 165 2.66 -4.02 -3.45
CA ALA A 165 2.93 -4.26 -4.86
C ALA A 165 1.66 -4.08 -5.72
N ILE A 166 1.87 -3.89 -7.03
CA ILE A 166 0.81 -3.86 -8.03
C ILE A 166 0.95 -5.14 -8.87
N ARG A 167 1.85 -5.14 -9.83
CA ARG A 167 1.97 -6.16 -10.88
C ARG A 167 1.92 -7.62 -10.41
N PRO A 168 2.62 -8.04 -9.36
CA PRO A 168 2.58 -9.45 -8.95
C PRO A 168 1.20 -10.00 -8.64
N PHE A 169 0.26 -9.13 -8.23
CA PHE A 169 -1.10 -9.54 -7.89
C PHE A 169 -2.07 -9.47 -9.08
N TRP A 170 -1.71 -8.76 -10.16
CA TRP A 170 -2.59 -8.51 -11.31
C TRP A 170 -2.11 -9.18 -12.59
N ASP A 171 -0.82 -9.52 -12.71
CA ASP A 171 -0.21 -10.10 -13.91
C ASP A 171 -0.21 -11.64 -13.86
N GLY A 172 -1.26 -12.27 -13.33
CA GLY A 172 -1.32 -13.72 -13.28
C GLY A 172 -2.17 -14.29 -12.13
N ASN A 173 -1.60 -15.24 -11.39
CA ASN A 173 -2.30 -15.89 -10.27
C ASN A 173 -1.94 -15.20 -8.93
N PRO A 174 -2.85 -14.39 -8.34
CA PRO A 174 -2.56 -13.65 -7.11
C PRO A 174 -2.31 -14.55 -5.89
N ALA A 175 -3.00 -15.70 -5.78
CA ALA A 175 -2.77 -16.63 -4.69
C ALA A 175 -1.36 -17.25 -4.75
N ARG A 176 -0.87 -17.56 -5.95
CA ARG A 176 0.53 -17.99 -6.14
C ARG A 176 1.51 -16.88 -5.79
N ALA A 177 1.22 -15.64 -6.17
CA ALA A 177 2.08 -14.51 -5.81
C ALA A 177 2.17 -14.35 -4.28
N VAL A 178 1.04 -14.42 -3.57
CA VAL A 178 1.00 -14.37 -2.10
C VAL A 178 1.82 -15.49 -1.49
N ALA A 179 1.65 -16.72 -1.95
CA ALA A 179 2.41 -17.88 -1.46
C ALA A 179 3.92 -17.63 -1.60
N LEU A 180 4.38 -17.23 -2.79
CA LEU A 180 5.79 -16.96 -3.06
C LEU A 180 6.36 -15.80 -2.20
N PHE A 181 5.57 -14.76 -1.91
CA PHE A 181 5.98 -13.70 -1.00
C PHE A 181 6.11 -14.17 0.45
N ARG A 182 5.34 -15.16 0.87
CA ARG A 182 5.35 -15.69 2.24
C ARG A 182 6.43 -16.75 2.45
N GLU A 183 6.79 -17.49 1.41
CA GLU A 183 7.86 -18.52 1.44
C GLU A 183 9.26 -17.90 1.49
N GLY A 184 9.46 -16.78 0.84
CA GLY A 184 10.72 -16.02 0.82
C GLY A 184 10.87 -15.11 2.02
#